data_80469415ec1edf7a39d85f6f9b62869d
#
_entry.id   80469415ec1edf7a39d85f6f9b62869d
#
_cell.length_a   1.000
_cell.length_b   1.000
_cell.length_c   1.000
_cell.angle_alpha   90.00
_cell.angle_beta   90.00
_cell.angle_gamma   90.00
#
_symmetry.space_group_name_H-M   'P 1'
#
loop_
_entity.id
_entity.type
_entity.pdbx_description
1 polymer ?
#
loop_
_entity_poly.entity_id
_entity_poly.type
_entity_poly.pdbx_seq_one_letter_code
_entity_poly.pdbx_strand_id
1 'polypeptide(L)'
;VVTYHYDNARTGANLSETVLTPANVNATKFGKIGFYSVDGKVDGQPVYLSQVSISGQGTHNVLYVVSEHASVYAFDADSGTTLWQVSLLGSGETPSDPHNCFQIAPEIGITSTPVIDRSRTPHGALYTVAMSKNATGNYFQRIHALDITTGAELFGGPATVTAAYPGTGDNSTGGSVIFDARQYAERAGLLLLNGTVYTTWTSHCDQRPYTGWIIGYDANTLTQTKVLNVTPNGSEGSIWMSGTAPAADSNGNIYFLDANGTFDTTLDAKGFPSQHDFGNSFLKLSTSASLTVADYFAMSGTVAESNADVDLGSGGAIVLPDLTDDGGQTHQLAVGAGKDRVIYVVDRNAMGKFNPSADNIYQEIPGAFTDGVFSMPAFFNNTVYYGAVGNTIKAFPISNAKLATTASSKTGNAFPYPGATPSISANGTSNAIVWAVENSSPAVLHAYDAANLANQLYNSSQASGSRDQFGAGNKFITPMIVNGKVYVGTASGVAVFGLLP
;
A
#
# COMPACT_ATOMS: atom_id res chain seq x y z
N VAL A 1 2.55 10.56 10.45
CA VAL A 1 2.36 9.60 9.33
C VAL A 1 0.86 9.50 9.10
N VAL A 2 0.37 10.05 8.00
CA VAL A 2 -1.07 10.19 7.74
C VAL A 2 -1.56 9.30 6.59
N THR A 3 -0.67 8.54 5.98
CA THR A 3 -0.95 7.68 4.83
C THR A 3 0.07 6.54 4.76
N TYR A 4 -0.23 5.51 3.97
CA TYR A 4 0.67 4.41 3.70
C TYR A 4 2.01 4.92 3.16
N HIS A 5 3.11 4.35 3.65
CA HIS A 5 4.47 4.58 3.17
C HIS A 5 4.90 6.07 3.21
N TYR A 6 4.39 6.81 4.22
CA TYR A 6 4.69 8.18 4.67
C TYR A 6 4.16 9.32 3.81
N ASP A 7 4.08 9.19 2.49
CA ASP A 7 3.66 10.25 1.56
C ASP A 7 2.89 9.69 0.36
N ASN A 8 2.32 10.57 -0.46
CA ASN A 8 1.55 10.16 -1.63
C ASN A 8 2.44 9.68 -2.80
N ALA A 9 3.72 10.02 -2.83
CA ALA A 9 4.68 9.46 -3.80
C ALA A 9 5.09 8.02 -3.42
N ARG A 10 4.76 7.59 -2.19
CA ARG A 10 5.06 6.28 -1.60
C ARG A 10 6.55 6.02 -1.45
N THR A 11 7.31 7.06 -1.09
CA THR A 11 8.77 6.94 -0.94
C THR A 11 9.22 5.97 0.13
N GLY A 12 8.40 5.69 1.13
CA GLY A 12 8.71 4.76 2.22
C GLY A 12 9.74 5.30 3.22
N ALA A 13 9.97 6.62 3.25
CA ALA A 13 11.00 7.21 4.07
C ALA A 13 10.46 8.27 5.04
N ASN A 14 10.70 8.07 6.34
CA ASN A 14 10.57 9.11 7.35
C ASN A 14 11.90 9.85 7.51
N LEU A 15 12.00 11.05 6.94
CA LEU A 15 13.21 11.88 6.98
C LEU A 15 13.33 12.76 8.22
N SER A 16 12.39 12.64 9.16
CA SER A 16 12.34 13.42 10.40
C SER A 16 12.63 12.59 11.66
N GLU A 17 13.18 11.36 11.50
CA GLU A 17 13.52 10.50 12.62
C GLU A 17 14.87 10.90 13.21
N THR A 18 14.85 11.39 14.44
CA THR A 18 16.03 11.93 15.12
C THR A 18 16.51 11.08 16.30
N VAL A 19 15.71 10.09 16.71
CA VAL A 19 15.98 9.26 17.90
C VAL A 19 16.69 7.96 17.54
N LEU A 20 16.17 7.23 16.53
CA LEU A 20 16.75 5.95 16.10
C LEU A 20 17.90 6.20 15.13
N THR A 21 19.05 5.68 15.46
CA THR A 21 20.29 5.82 14.67
C THR A 21 21.02 4.48 14.54
N PRO A 22 21.89 4.29 13.53
CA PRO A 22 22.70 3.08 13.45
C PRO A 22 23.55 2.80 14.70
N ALA A 23 23.85 3.81 15.51
CA ALA A 23 24.65 3.68 16.72
C ALA A 23 23.85 3.15 17.94
N ASN A 24 22.53 3.32 17.95
CA ASN A 24 21.68 2.92 19.08
C ASN A 24 20.68 1.80 18.76
N VAL A 25 20.46 1.47 17.49
CA VAL A 25 19.63 0.36 17.06
C VAL A 25 20.48 -0.93 17.06
N ASN A 26 20.48 -1.61 18.20
CA ASN A 26 21.19 -2.88 18.41
C ASN A 26 20.54 -3.67 19.57
N ALA A 27 20.80 -4.96 19.70
CA ALA A 27 20.13 -5.86 20.65
C ALA A 27 20.29 -5.48 22.14
N THR A 28 21.24 -4.60 22.49
CA THR A 28 21.45 -4.15 23.88
C THR A 28 20.71 -2.87 24.22
N LYS A 29 20.44 -2.02 23.24
CA LYS A 29 19.83 -0.70 23.42
C LYS A 29 18.43 -0.57 22.81
N PHE A 30 18.05 -1.46 21.93
CA PHE A 30 16.80 -1.44 21.18
C PHE A 30 16.10 -2.79 21.31
N GLY A 31 14.76 -2.78 21.35
CA GLY A 31 13.96 -3.99 21.43
C GLY A 31 12.47 -3.70 21.54
N LYS A 32 11.69 -4.76 21.78
CA LYS A 32 10.25 -4.65 22.00
C LYS A 32 9.98 -3.98 23.35
N ILE A 33 9.26 -2.86 23.31
CA ILE A 33 8.88 -2.05 24.49
C ILE A 33 7.39 -2.13 24.81
N GLY A 34 6.57 -2.67 23.91
CA GLY A 34 5.12 -2.78 24.12
C GLY A 34 4.41 -3.65 23.11
N PHE A 35 3.13 -3.87 23.38
CA PHE A 35 2.19 -4.53 22.49
C PHE A 35 0.80 -3.93 22.71
N TYR A 36 0.19 -3.37 21.66
CA TYR A 36 -1.14 -2.77 21.72
C TYR A 36 -2.13 -3.75 21.12
N SER A 37 -2.94 -4.39 21.99
CA SER A 37 -3.89 -5.43 21.60
C SER A 37 -5.11 -4.84 20.92
N VAL A 38 -5.59 -5.52 19.86
CA VAL A 38 -6.84 -5.24 19.18
C VAL A 38 -7.67 -6.53 19.03
N ASP A 39 -8.91 -6.39 18.60
CA ASP A 39 -9.89 -7.48 18.51
C ASP A 39 -9.75 -8.35 17.24
N GLY A 40 -8.84 -8.01 16.34
CA GLY A 40 -8.63 -8.72 15.10
C GLY A 40 -7.20 -8.58 14.59
N LYS A 41 -6.98 -9.10 13.40
CA LYS A 41 -5.71 -9.00 12.70
C LYS A 41 -5.47 -7.57 12.20
N VAL A 42 -4.23 -7.12 12.18
CA VAL A 42 -3.82 -5.80 11.69
C VAL A 42 -3.08 -6.00 10.36
N ASP A 43 -3.78 -5.84 9.25
CA ASP A 43 -3.22 -5.92 7.90
C ASP A 43 -2.80 -4.53 7.38
N GLY A 44 -3.61 -3.50 7.65
CA GLY A 44 -3.27 -2.12 7.30
C GLY A 44 -2.10 -1.57 8.11
N GLN A 45 -1.24 -0.76 7.46
CA GLN A 45 -0.19 -0.03 8.18
C GLN A 45 -0.84 0.94 9.19
N PRO A 46 -0.46 0.94 10.48
CA PRO A 46 -0.90 1.97 11.41
C PRO A 46 -0.56 3.38 10.93
N VAL A 47 -1.36 4.37 11.29
CA VAL A 47 -1.09 5.79 11.01
C VAL A 47 -0.94 6.57 12.31
N TYR A 48 -0.21 7.69 12.29
CA TYR A 48 0.21 8.38 13.51
C TYR A 48 0.08 9.89 13.38
N LEU A 49 -0.40 10.51 14.44
CA LEU A 49 -0.39 11.97 14.62
C LEU A 49 0.24 12.35 15.97
N SER A 50 1.12 13.35 15.94
CA SER A 50 1.62 13.97 17.16
C SER A 50 0.70 15.10 17.64
N GLN A 51 0.68 15.32 18.95
CA GLN A 51 0.05 16.46 19.58
C GLN A 51 -1.44 16.61 19.22
N VAL A 52 -2.21 15.54 19.32
CA VAL A 52 -3.67 15.54 19.15
C VAL A 52 -4.31 15.87 20.51
N SER A 53 -5.17 16.87 20.53
CA SER A 53 -5.96 17.22 21.73
C SER A 53 -7.19 16.33 21.80
N ILE A 54 -7.25 15.45 22.80
CA ILE A 54 -8.38 14.56 23.07
C ILE A 54 -9.22 15.15 24.20
N SER A 55 -10.49 15.41 23.94
CA SER A 55 -11.38 16.06 24.90
C SER A 55 -11.45 15.30 26.23
N GLY A 56 -11.19 15.99 27.34
CA GLY A 56 -11.20 15.40 28.67
C GLY A 56 -9.99 14.51 29.02
N GLN A 57 -9.07 14.27 28.07
CA GLN A 57 -7.91 13.41 28.30
C GLN A 57 -6.57 14.13 28.13
N GLY A 58 -6.54 15.30 27.47
CA GLY A 58 -5.32 16.08 27.25
C GLY A 58 -4.75 15.94 25.83
N THR A 59 -3.47 16.23 25.68
CA THR A 59 -2.76 16.19 24.38
C THR A 59 -1.88 14.95 24.31
N HIS A 60 -2.04 14.16 23.27
CA HIS A 60 -1.40 12.86 23.08
C HIS A 60 -0.70 12.76 21.73
N ASN A 61 0.32 11.92 21.66
CA ASN A 61 0.78 11.33 20.43
C ASN A 61 -0.11 10.12 20.15
N VAL A 62 -0.82 10.09 19.03
CA VAL A 62 -1.87 9.09 18.78
C VAL A 62 -1.49 8.14 17.66
N LEU A 63 -1.55 6.84 17.95
CA LEU A 63 -1.47 5.76 16.97
C LEU A 63 -2.87 5.28 16.63
N TYR A 64 -3.25 5.36 15.36
CA TYR A 64 -4.52 4.82 14.88
C TYR A 64 -4.27 3.46 14.22
N VAL A 65 -5.08 2.49 14.62
CA VAL A 65 -4.97 1.09 14.18
C VAL A 65 -6.34 0.61 13.74
N VAL A 66 -6.38 -0.06 12.59
CA VAL A 66 -7.58 -0.70 12.06
C VAL A 66 -7.43 -2.21 12.14
N SER A 67 -8.55 -2.94 12.31
CA SER A 67 -8.53 -4.40 12.43
C SER A 67 -9.46 -5.09 11.45
N GLU A 68 -9.16 -6.35 11.14
CA GLU A 68 -10.05 -7.22 10.36
C GLU A 68 -11.36 -7.55 11.11
N HIS A 69 -11.48 -7.16 12.39
CA HIS A 69 -12.77 -7.20 13.10
C HIS A 69 -13.64 -5.96 12.84
N ALA A 70 -13.30 -5.15 11.83
CA ALA A 70 -13.95 -3.88 11.49
C ALA A 70 -13.97 -2.88 12.65
N SER A 71 -12.90 -2.83 13.45
CA SER A 71 -12.71 -1.88 14.55
C SER A 71 -11.61 -0.87 14.22
N VAL A 72 -11.77 0.35 14.72
CA VAL A 72 -10.74 1.40 14.69
C VAL A 72 -10.38 1.79 16.11
N TYR A 73 -9.09 1.81 16.39
CA TYR A 73 -8.51 2.15 17.69
C TYR A 73 -7.68 3.42 17.58
N ALA A 74 -7.75 4.28 18.59
CA ALA A 74 -6.76 5.31 18.87
C ALA A 74 -6.04 4.97 20.17
N PHE A 75 -4.74 4.75 20.09
CA PHE A 75 -3.90 4.52 21.26
C PHE A 75 -3.07 5.75 21.53
N ASP A 76 -2.87 6.08 22.81
CA ASP A 76 -1.74 6.89 23.20
C ASP A 76 -0.45 6.17 22.82
N ALA A 77 0.30 6.74 21.89
CA ALA A 77 1.48 6.09 21.30
C ALA A 77 2.65 6.00 22.31
N ASP A 78 2.59 6.71 23.42
CA ASP A 78 3.66 6.72 24.43
C ASP A 78 3.39 5.72 25.55
N SER A 79 2.13 5.58 26.00
CA SER A 79 1.73 4.65 27.07
C SER A 79 1.09 3.34 26.57
N GLY A 80 0.54 3.31 25.37
CA GLY A 80 -0.27 2.21 24.85
C GLY A 80 -1.70 2.20 25.38
N THR A 81 -2.12 3.22 26.12
CA THR A 81 -3.49 3.34 26.62
C THR A 81 -4.46 3.58 25.45
N THR A 82 -5.58 2.86 25.41
CA THR A 82 -6.65 3.12 24.46
C THR A 82 -7.35 4.43 24.81
N LEU A 83 -7.30 5.41 23.91
CA LEU A 83 -7.99 6.70 24.05
C LEU A 83 -9.45 6.58 23.62
N TRP A 84 -9.68 5.88 22.49
CA TRP A 84 -11.01 5.50 22.03
C TRP A 84 -10.94 4.27 21.11
N GLN A 85 -12.06 3.58 21.01
CA GLN A 85 -12.30 2.45 20.10
C GLN A 85 -13.72 2.54 19.56
N VAL A 86 -13.89 2.26 18.27
CA VAL A 86 -15.22 2.16 17.63
C VAL A 86 -15.26 0.94 16.73
N SER A 87 -16.44 0.29 16.67
CA SER A 87 -16.76 -0.73 15.67
C SER A 87 -17.48 -0.07 14.48
N LEU A 88 -17.12 -0.43 13.27
CA LEU A 88 -17.73 0.06 12.03
C LEU A 88 -18.82 -0.90 11.50
N LEU A 89 -19.15 -1.93 12.25
CA LEU A 89 -20.22 -2.86 11.91
C LEU A 89 -21.59 -2.21 12.08
N GLY A 90 -22.47 -2.38 11.11
CA GLY A 90 -23.87 -2.02 11.23
C GLY A 90 -24.61 -2.91 12.24
N SER A 91 -25.78 -2.50 12.66
CA SER A 91 -26.60 -3.28 13.62
C SER A 91 -26.93 -4.67 13.07
N GLY A 92 -26.57 -5.72 13.81
CA GLY A 92 -26.77 -7.13 13.43
C GLY A 92 -25.81 -7.63 12.34
N GLU A 93 -24.73 -6.91 12.06
CA GLU A 93 -23.67 -7.33 11.15
C GLU A 93 -22.50 -7.96 11.88
N THR A 94 -21.72 -8.73 11.15
CA THR A 94 -20.40 -9.26 11.52
C THR A 94 -19.37 -8.85 10.47
N PRO A 95 -18.06 -8.96 10.75
CA PRO A 95 -17.07 -8.95 9.67
C PRO A 95 -17.44 -9.97 8.60
N SER A 96 -16.97 -9.77 7.36
CA SER A 96 -17.18 -10.73 6.29
C SER A 96 -16.41 -12.02 6.53
N ASP A 97 -16.88 -13.12 5.97
CA ASP A 97 -16.11 -14.34 5.85
C ASP A 97 -15.04 -14.23 4.76
N PRO A 98 -14.04 -15.11 4.73
CA PRO A 98 -12.94 -15.06 3.77
C PRO A 98 -13.29 -15.52 2.34
N HIS A 99 -14.55 -15.71 1.99
CA HIS A 99 -15.04 -16.04 0.63
C HIS A 99 -14.35 -17.27 -0.03
N ASN A 100 -13.99 -18.30 0.74
CA ASN A 100 -13.16 -19.42 0.29
C ASN A 100 -11.78 -19.01 -0.23
N CYS A 101 -11.35 -17.78 0.08
CA CYS A 101 -10.05 -17.22 -0.24
C CYS A 101 -9.31 -16.87 1.07
N PHE A 102 -8.46 -17.73 1.54
CA PHE A 102 -7.79 -17.58 2.83
C PHE A 102 -6.59 -16.61 2.79
N GLN A 103 -6.58 -15.68 1.86
CA GLN A 103 -5.55 -14.63 1.79
C GLN A 103 -5.72 -13.60 2.92
N ILE A 104 -6.99 -13.31 3.28
CA ILE A 104 -7.37 -12.56 4.48
C ILE A 104 -8.26 -13.51 5.29
N ALA A 105 -7.83 -13.89 6.48
CA ALA A 105 -8.52 -14.87 7.34
C ALA A 105 -8.17 -14.61 8.81
N PRO A 106 -9.07 -14.95 9.77
CA PRO A 106 -10.30 -15.74 9.61
C PRO A 106 -11.52 -14.93 9.13
N GLU A 107 -11.44 -13.62 9.12
CA GLU A 107 -12.52 -12.68 8.78
C GLU A 107 -11.96 -11.50 7.99
N ILE A 108 -12.85 -10.73 7.32
CA ILE A 108 -12.51 -9.53 6.57
C ILE A 108 -13.33 -8.38 7.12
N GLY A 109 -12.64 -7.35 7.60
CA GLY A 109 -13.24 -6.13 8.11
C GLY A 109 -12.58 -4.89 7.50
N ILE A 110 -11.48 -4.42 8.08
CA ILE A 110 -10.70 -3.29 7.54
C ILE A 110 -9.29 -3.80 7.22
N THR A 111 -9.04 -4.06 5.94
CA THR A 111 -7.77 -4.60 5.45
C THR A 111 -6.80 -3.49 5.04
N SER A 112 -7.32 -2.43 4.44
CA SER A 112 -6.52 -1.36 3.85
C SER A 112 -5.95 -0.39 4.89
N THR A 113 -4.81 0.20 4.56
CA THR A 113 -4.26 1.32 5.35
C THR A 113 -5.16 2.54 5.23
N PRO A 114 -5.62 3.13 6.35
CA PRO A 114 -6.43 4.34 6.35
C PRO A 114 -5.61 5.58 5.97
N VAL A 115 -6.30 6.68 5.65
CA VAL A 115 -5.67 8.00 5.48
C VAL A 115 -6.27 9.02 6.43
N ILE A 116 -5.46 9.99 6.84
CA ILE A 116 -5.89 11.08 7.72
C ILE A 116 -5.75 12.41 7.01
N ASP A 117 -6.81 13.22 7.04
CA ASP A 117 -6.77 14.65 6.75
C ASP A 117 -6.88 15.45 8.05
N ARG A 118 -5.75 15.97 8.53
CA ARG A 118 -5.70 16.77 9.76
C ARG A 118 -6.39 18.14 9.63
N SER A 119 -6.58 18.60 8.41
CA SER A 119 -7.20 19.92 8.14
C SER A 119 -8.72 19.92 8.18
N ARG A 120 -9.38 18.74 8.23
CA ARG A 120 -10.84 18.63 8.25
C ARG A 120 -11.42 19.09 9.56
N THR A 121 -12.52 19.83 9.48
CA THR A 121 -13.27 20.27 10.66
C THR A 121 -14.20 19.15 11.15
N PRO A 122 -14.45 19.05 12.47
CA PRO A 122 -13.96 19.98 13.51
C PRO A 122 -12.53 19.73 13.98
N HIS A 123 -11.98 18.48 13.91
CA HIS A 123 -10.70 18.13 14.54
C HIS A 123 -9.73 17.39 13.61
N GLY A 124 -10.12 17.09 12.39
CA GLY A 124 -9.47 16.19 11.45
C GLY A 124 -10.32 14.95 11.20
N ALA A 125 -10.09 14.27 10.09
CA ALA A 125 -10.82 13.07 9.70
C ALA A 125 -9.88 11.92 9.35
N LEU A 126 -10.20 10.72 9.83
CA LEU A 126 -9.60 9.45 9.40
C LEU A 126 -10.60 8.78 8.45
N TYR A 127 -10.15 8.44 7.25
CA TYR A 127 -10.95 7.72 6.26
C TYR A 127 -10.51 6.27 6.17
N THR A 128 -11.49 5.37 6.14
CA THR A 128 -11.25 3.92 6.02
C THR A 128 -12.44 3.25 5.35
N VAL A 129 -12.23 2.03 4.85
CA VAL A 129 -13.30 1.19 4.26
C VAL A 129 -13.45 -0.06 5.11
N ALA A 130 -14.68 -0.40 5.46
CA ALA A 130 -15.00 -1.63 6.18
C ALA A 130 -15.90 -2.54 5.35
N MET A 131 -15.57 -3.83 5.35
CA MET A 131 -16.41 -4.90 4.82
C MET A 131 -17.16 -5.60 5.94
N SER A 132 -18.45 -5.86 5.72
CA SER A 132 -19.30 -6.59 6.67
C SER A 132 -20.35 -7.44 5.96
N LYS A 133 -21.01 -8.31 6.71
CA LYS A 133 -22.19 -9.05 6.25
C LYS A 133 -23.24 -9.15 7.35
N ASN A 134 -24.50 -9.28 6.96
CA ASN A 134 -25.60 -9.54 7.89
C ASN A 134 -25.98 -11.05 7.96
N ALA A 135 -26.87 -11.38 8.88
CA ALA A 135 -27.32 -12.76 9.08
C ALA A 135 -28.09 -13.34 7.87
N THR A 136 -28.58 -12.52 6.95
CA THR A 136 -29.25 -12.98 5.72
C THR A 136 -28.31 -13.18 4.54
N GLY A 137 -26.99 -12.95 4.75
CA GLY A 137 -25.95 -13.16 3.74
C GLY A 137 -25.76 -12.00 2.76
N ASN A 138 -26.27 -10.81 3.07
CA ASN A 138 -25.95 -9.60 2.30
C ASN A 138 -24.62 -9.03 2.77
N TYR A 139 -23.77 -8.65 1.83
CA TYR A 139 -22.47 -8.06 2.05
C TYR A 139 -22.52 -6.56 1.84
N PHE A 140 -21.71 -5.85 2.60
CA PHE A 140 -21.62 -4.40 2.56
C PHE A 140 -20.16 -3.96 2.51
N GLN A 141 -19.89 -2.97 1.68
CA GLN A 141 -18.65 -2.20 1.67
C GLN A 141 -19.03 -0.76 1.99
N ARG A 142 -18.42 -0.15 3.00
CA ARG A 142 -18.72 1.22 3.39
C ARG A 142 -17.44 2.02 3.59
N ILE A 143 -17.43 3.23 3.04
CA ILE A 143 -16.42 4.22 3.36
C ILE A 143 -16.88 5.03 4.57
N HIS A 144 -16.00 5.18 5.54
CA HIS A 144 -16.20 5.90 6.79
C HIS A 144 -15.28 7.12 6.85
N ALA A 145 -15.73 8.19 7.48
CA ALA A 145 -14.92 9.32 7.90
C ALA A 145 -15.12 9.51 9.40
N LEU A 146 -14.06 9.32 10.17
CA LEU A 146 -14.11 9.35 11.62
C LEU A 146 -13.38 10.59 12.16
N ASP A 147 -13.98 11.27 13.14
CA ASP A 147 -13.30 12.30 13.92
C ASP A 147 -12.09 11.69 14.63
N ILE A 148 -10.91 12.21 14.38
CA ILE A 148 -9.66 11.64 14.93
C ILE A 148 -9.57 11.72 16.45
N THR A 149 -10.40 12.53 17.10
CA THR A 149 -10.37 12.71 18.56
C THR A 149 -11.39 11.85 19.33
N THR A 150 -12.41 11.34 18.63
CA THR A 150 -13.52 10.63 19.27
C THR A 150 -13.90 9.32 18.58
N GLY A 151 -13.50 9.10 17.33
CA GLY A 151 -13.96 8.00 16.50
C GLY A 151 -15.40 8.15 16.01
N ALA A 152 -16.06 9.29 16.23
CA ALA A 152 -17.42 9.53 15.77
C ALA A 152 -17.47 9.69 14.25
N GLU A 153 -18.54 9.18 13.62
CA GLU A 153 -18.80 9.40 12.19
C GLU A 153 -18.95 10.87 11.86
N LEU A 154 -18.31 11.30 10.78
CA LEU A 154 -18.41 12.64 10.21
C LEU A 154 -19.23 12.65 8.92
N PHE A 155 -19.63 13.82 8.49
CA PHE A 155 -20.26 14.10 7.18
C PHE A 155 -21.53 13.30 6.89
N GLY A 156 -22.22 12.80 7.94
CA GLY A 156 -23.40 11.96 7.79
C GLY A 156 -23.09 10.53 7.34
N GLY A 157 -21.81 10.10 7.43
CA GLY A 157 -21.39 8.73 7.09
C GLY A 157 -21.97 7.65 7.98
N PRO A 158 -21.64 6.36 7.69
CA PRO A 158 -20.85 5.92 6.54
C PRO A 158 -21.61 6.01 5.20
N ALA A 159 -20.86 6.04 4.10
CA ALA A 159 -21.44 5.93 2.76
C ALA A 159 -21.25 4.51 2.21
N THR A 160 -22.34 3.92 1.69
CA THR A 160 -22.28 2.60 1.05
C THR A 160 -21.57 2.70 -0.30
N VAL A 161 -20.61 1.81 -0.55
CA VAL A 161 -19.92 1.72 -1.83
C VAL A 161 -20.84 1.07 -2.85
N THR A 162 -21.17 1.82 -3.88
CA THR A 162 -21.89 1.36 -5.07
C THR A 162 -21.29 2.03 -6.29
N ALA A 163 -21.18 1.32 -7.41
CA ALA A 163 -20.69 1.91 -8.65
C ALA A 163 -21.29 1.20 -9.87
N ALA A 164 -21.41 1.96 -10.95
CA ALA A 164 -21.71 1.46 -12.27
C ALA A 164 -20.79 2.16 -13.29
N TYR A 165 -20.34 1.44 -14.29
CA TYR A 165 -19.48 1.99 -15.33
C TYR A 165 -19.90 1.42 -16.70
N PRO A 166 -19.94 2.23 -17.77
CA PRO A 166 -20.30 1.72 -19.10
C PRO A 166 -19.38 0.59 -19.53
N GLY A 167 -19.93 -0.55 -19.94
CA GLY A 167 -19.15 -1.70 -20.37
C GLY A 167 -19.98 -2.98 -20.48
N THR A 168 -19.36 -4.00 -21.05
CA THR A 168 -19.95 -5.33 -21.32
C THR A 168 -19.16 -6.46 -20.65
N GLY A 169 -18.17 -6.13 -19.83
CA GLY A 169 -17.30 -7.09 -19.13
C GLY A 169 -18.02 -7.88 -18.03
N ASP A 170 -17.24 -8.53 -17.20
CA ASP A 170 -17.75 -9.31 -16.06
C ASP A 170 -18.65 -8.47 -15.15
N ASN A 171 -19.75 -9.05 -14.64
CA ASN A 171 -20.80 -8.39 -13.86
C ASN A 171 -21.57 -7.29 -14.62
N SER A 172 -21.56 -7.28 -15.95
CA SER A 172 -22.33 -6.30 -16.70
C SER A 172 -23.81 -6.67 -16.79
N THR A 173 -24.65 -5.64 -16.72
CA THR A 173 -26.08 -5.73 -17.02
C THR A 173 -26.55 -4.43 -17.67
N GLY A 174 -27.38 -4.52 -18.71
CA GLY A 174 -27.91 -3.35 -19.40
C GLY A 174 -26.83 -2.40 -19.97
N GLY A 175 -25.66 -2.90 -20.35
CA GLY A 175 -24.55 -2.10 -20.90
C GLY A 175 -23.70 -1.38 -19.85
N SER A 176 -23.81 -1.78 -18.61
CA SER A 176 -22.98 -1.27 -17.51
C SER A 176 -22.42 -2.42 -16.67
N VAL A 177 -21.14 -2.35 -16.31
CA VAL A 177 -20.53 -3.16 -15.25
C VAL A 177 -20.99 -2.64 -13.92
N ILE A 178 -21.38 -3.52 -13.01
CA ILE A 178 -21.94 -3.16 -11.70
C ILE A 178 -21.03 -3.64 -10.58
N PHE A 179 -20.72 -2.76 -9.64
CA PHE A 179 -19.96 -3.12 -8.44
C PHE A 179 -20.81 -4.00 -7.51
N ASP A 180 -20.31 -5.17 -7.16
CA ASP A 180 -20.92 -6.08 -6.20
C ASP A 180 -20.08 -6.12 -4.91
N ALA A 181 -20.65 -5.65 -3.80
CA ALA A 181 -19.97 -5.59 -2.51
C ALA A 181 -19.45 -6.95 -2.01
N ARG A 182 -20.06 -8.06 -2.44
CA ARG A 182 -19.62 -9.41 -2.11
C ARG A 182 -18.34 -9.81 -2.84
N GLN A 183 -18.18 -9.32 -4.08
CA GLN A 183 -17.13 -9.77 -5.01
C GLN A 183 -15.77 -9.14 -4.71
N TYR A 184 -15.75 -7.99 -4.05
CA TYR A 184 -14.55 -7.18 -3.91
C TYR A 184 -14.09 -7.03 -2.46
N ALA A 185 -12.77 -6.84 -2.29
CA ALA A 185 -12.14 -6.36 -1.08
C ALA A 185 -11.36 -5.07 -1.38
N GLU A 186 -11.38 -4.12 -0.46
CA GLU A 186 -10.51 -2.95 -0.50
C GLU A 186 -9.22 -3.31 0.23
N ARG A 187 -8.19 -3.74 -0.53
CA ARG A 187 -6.94 -4.23 0.04
C ARG A 187 -5.82 -3.21 0.02
N ALA A 188 -5.69 -2.47 -1.08
CA ALA A 188 -4.68 -1.43 -1.19
C ALA A 188 -5.03 -0.24 -0.29
N GLY A 189 -4.03 0.38 0.34
CA GLY A 189 -4.22 1.54 1.19
C GLY A 189 -4.89 2.70 0.45
N LEU A 190 -5.71 3.46 1.15
CA LEU A 190 -6.42 4.60 0.59
C LEU A 190 -5.46 5.70 0.15
N LEU A 191 -5.88 6.47 -0.84
CA LEU A 191 -5.16 7.67 -1.29
C LEU A 191 -6.03 8.91 -1.09
N LEU A 192 -5.58 9.85 -0.28
CA LEU A 192 -6.18 11.19 -0.19
C LEU A 192 -5.42 12.14 -1.09
N LEU A 193 -6.09 12.66 -2.12
CA LEU A 193 -5.49 13.55 -3.11
C LEU A 193 -6.47 14.66 -3.51
N ASN A 194 -6.06 15.92 -3.34
CA ASN A 194 -6.84 17.09 -3.74
C ASN A 194 -8.30 17.08 -3.23
N GLY A 195 -8.50 16.68 -1.96
CA GLY A 195 -9.81 16.64 -1.32
C GLY A 195 -10.71 15.47 -1.74
N THR A 196 -10.16 14.49 -2.46
CA THR A 196 -10.84 13.24 -2.82
C THR A 196 -10.13 12.06 -2.18
N VAL A 197 -10.88 11.15 -1.57
CA VAL A 197 -10.40 9.85 -1.07
C VAL A 197 -10.62 8.81 -2.15
N TYR A 198 -9.56 8.20 -2.65
CA TYR A 198 -9.61 7.15 -3.67
C TYR A 198 -9.46 5.78 -3.02
N THR A 199 -10.30 4.85 -3.46
CA THR A 199 -10.30 3.43 -3.13
C THR A 199 -10.03 2.61 -4.39
N THR A 200 -9.31 1.50 -4.25
CA THR A 200 -8.97 0.57 -5.35
C THR A 200 -9.31 -0.85 -4.94
N TRP A 201 -9.89 -1.62 -5.85
CA TRP A 201 -10.60 -2.83 -5.49
C TRP A 201 -9.96 -4.07 -6.10
N THR A 202 -9.87 -5.13 -5.31
CA THR A 202 -9.43 -6.46 -5.71
C THR A 202 -10.56 -7.47 -5.58
N SER A 203 -10.40 -8.63 -6.24
CA SER A 203 -11.26 -9.80 -6.03
C SER A 203 -10.82 -10.61 -4.81
N HIS A 204 -11.54 -11.70 -4.53
CA HIS A 204 -11.16 -12.73 -3.58
C HIS A 204 -10.52 -13.91 -4.35
N CYS A 205 -9.16 -13.99 -4.38
CA CYS A 205 -8.39 -15.04 -5.07
C CYS A 205 -8.80 -15.23 -6.54
N ASP A 206 -8.95 -14.15 -7.28
CA ASP A 206 -9.30 -14.12 -8.71
C ASP A 206 -10.56 -14.92 -9.07
N GLN A 207 -11.48 -15.05 -8.10
CA GLN A 207 -12.77 -15.70 -8.34
C GLN A 207 -13.65 -14.77 -9.18
N ARG A 208 -13.82 -15.13 -10.46
CA ARG A 208 -14.71 -14.41 -11.39
C ARG A 208 -16.19 -14.62 -11.03
N PRO A 209 -17.10 -13.69 -11.42
CA PRO A 209 -16.88 -12.54 -12.32
C PRO A 209 -16.41 -11.29 -11.60
N TYR A 210 -15.39 -10.57 -12.09
CA TYR A 210 -14.97 -9.27 -11.57
C TYR A 210 -14.22 -8.44 -12.62
N THR A 211 -14.11 -7.13 -12.36
CA THR A 211 -13.38 -6.14 -13.16
C THR A 211 -12.64 -5.17 -12.23
N GLY A 212 -11.69 -4.38 -12.73
CA GLY A 212 -10.85 -3.48 -11.94
C GLY A 212 -11.52 -2.12 -11.65
N TRP A 213 -11.70 -1.76 -10.38
CA TRP A 213 -12.38 -0.54 -9.96
C TRP A 213 -11.46 0.44 -9.24
N ILE A 214 -11.61 1.73 -9.59
CA ILE A 214 -11.13 2.85 -8.80
C ILE A 214 -12.32 3.78 -8.56
N ILE A 215 -12.58 4.12 -7.28
CA ILE A 215 -13.71 4.95 -6.89
C ILE A 215 -13.19 6.10 -6.01
N GLY A 216 -13.62 7.34 -6.31
CA GLY A 216 -13.24 8.51 -5.53
C GLY A 216 -14.42 9.17 -4.85
N TYR A 217 -14.23 9.55 -3.61
CA TYR A 217 -15.21 10.18 -2.73
C TYR A 217 -14.74 11.56 -2.30
N ASP A 218 -15.63 12.53 -2.35
CA ASP A 218 -15.37 13.86 -1.77
C ASP A 218 -15.10 13.74 -0.27
N ALA A 219 -13.97 14.26 0.16
CA ALA A 219 -13.52 14.11 1.53
C ALA A 219 -14.33 14.93 2.57
N ASN A 220 -15.27 15.82 2.15
CA ASN A 220 -16.14 16.56 3.05
C ASN A 220 -17.54 15.98 3.17
N THR A 221 -17.95 15.15 2.22
CA THR A 221 -19.36 14.71 2.12
C THR A 221 -19.51 13.20 1.98
N LEU A 222 -18.41 12.47 1.73
CA LEU A 222 -18.39 11.06 1.32
C LEU A 222 -19.22 10.76 0.06
N THR A 223 -19.59 11.80 -0.69
CA THR A 223 -20.29 11.63 -1.97
C THR A 223 -19.31 11.07 -3.00
N GLN A 224 -19.73 10.02 -3.71
CA GLN A 224 -18.96 9.48 -4.83
C GLN A 224 -18.91 10.51 -5.97
N THR A 225 -17.71 10.92 -6.36
CA THR A 225 -17.46 11.94 -7.38
C THR A 225 -16.69 11.43 -8.57
N LYS A 226 -15.99 10.29 -8.41
CA LYS A 226 -15.13 9.71 -9.44
C LYS A 226 -15.36 8.20 -9.51
N VAL A 227 -15.42 7.65 -10.71
CA VAL A 227 -15.47 6.21 -10.98
C VAL A 227 -14.68 5.93 -12.23
N LEU A 228 -13.86 4.89 -12.21
CA LEU A 228 -13.20 4.31 -13.36
C LEU A 228 -13.22 2.78 -13.23
N ASN A 229 -13.44 2.08 -14.33
CA ASN A 229 -13.18 0.66 -14.45
C ASN A 229 -12.07 0.46 -15.48
N VAL A 230 -11.06 -0.34 -15.17
CA VAL A 230 -9.88 -0.54 -16.04
C VAL A 230 -10.00 -1.74 -16.98
N THR A 231 -11.04 -2.56 -16.80
CA THR A 231 -11.37 -3.71 -17.68
C THR A 231 -12.86 -3.76 -17.98
N PRO A 232 -13.47 -2.65 -18.48
CA PRO A 232 -14.92 -2.51 -18.54
C PRO A 232 -15.59 -3.42 -19.57
N ASN A 233 -14.85 -3.90 -20.58
CA ASN A 233 -15.37 -4.79 -21.62
C ASN A 233 -14.76 -6.19 -21.57
N GLY A 234 -13.91 -6.44 -20.58
CA GLY A 234 -13.22 -7.69 -20.33
C GLY A 234 -13.53 -8.27 -18.95
N SER A 235 -12.52 -8.76 -18.29
CA SER A 235 -12.57 -9.40 -16.98
C SER A 235 -11.30 -9.16 -16.19
N GLU A 236 -11.37 -9.37 -14.87
CA GLU A 236 -10.22 -9.27 -13.97
C GLU A 236 -9.65 -7.83 -13.91
N GLY A 237 -8.34 -7.62 -13.74
CA GLY A 237 -7.77 -6.28 -13.59
C GLY A 237 -7.91 -5.75 -12.17
N SER A 238 -7.66 -6.60 -11.18
CA SER A 238 -7.73 -6.19 -9.77
C SER A 238 -6.54 -5.31 -9.36
N ILE A 239 -6.82 -4.33 -8.50
CA ILE A 239 -5.81 -3.40 -8.01
C ILE A 239 -5.56 -3.70 -6.54
N TRP A 240 -4.71 -4.70 -6.28
CA TRP A 240 -4.45 -5.19 -4.93
C TRP A 240 -3.06 -4.86 -4.39
N MET A 241 -2.08 -4.76 -5.26
CA MET A 241 -0.70 -4.36 -5.00
C MET A 241 -0.12 -4.90 -3.67
N SER A 242 -0.55 -6.11 -3.26
CA SER A 242 -0.15 -6.74 -1.97
C SER A 242 -0.40 -5.87 -0.73
N GLY A 243 -1.46 -5.06 -0.71
CA GLY A 243 -1.79 -4.18 0.41
C GLY A 243 -0.93 -2.91 0.50
N THR A 244 -0.14 -2.60 -0.53
CA THR A 244 0.50 -1.29 -0.68
C THR A 244 -0.54 -0.23 -1.07
N ALA A 245 -0.18 0.90 -1.65
CA ALA A 245 -1.18 1.91 -2.03
C ALA A 245 -0.83 2.59 -3.35
N PRO A 246 -1.82 3.10 -4.10
CA PRO A 246 -1.56 3.92 -5.27
C PRO A 246 -0.68 5.12 -4.93
N ALA A 247 0.30 5.41 -5.78
CA ALA A 247 1.13 6.60 -5.66
C ALA A 247 0.51 7.79 -6.39
N ALA A 248 0.88 9.01 -5.99
CA ALA A 248 0.46 10.21 -6.70
C ALA A 248 1.60 11.22 -6.84
N ASP A 249 1.56 11.99 -7.92
CA ASP A 249 2.48 13.12 -8.13
C ASP A 249 1.86 14.46 -7.69
N SER A 250 2.68 15.50 -7.68
CA SER A 250 2.26 16.87 -7.33
C SER A 250 1.30 17.50 -8.35
N ASN A 251 1.17 16.94 -9.55
CA ASN A 251 0.23 17.39 -10.58
C ASN A 251 -1.16 16.74 -10.43
N GLY A 252 -1.32 15.86 -9.43
CA GLY A 252 -2.60 15.19 -9.17
C GLY A 252 -2.83 13.96 -10.04
N ASN A 253 -1.80 13.38 -10.64
CA ASN A 253 -1.92 12.09 -11.32
C ASN A 253 -1.71 10.94 -10.33
N ILE A 254 -2.43 9.84 -10.55
CA ILE A 254 -2.33 8.61 -9.76
C ILE A 254 -1.60 7.54 -10.57
N TYR A 255 -0.73 6.77 -9.90
CA TYR A 255 0.07 5.70 -10.49
C TYR A 255 -0.11 4.41 -9.71
N PHE A 256 -0.34 3.30 -10.41
CA PHE A 256 -0.43 1.96 -9.82
C PHE A 256 -0.15 0.87 -10.84
N LEU A 257 0.05 -0.34 -10.34
CA LEU A 257 0.22 -1.55 -11.12
C LEU A 257 -1.09 -2.33 -11.10
N ASP A 258 -1.64 -2.64 -12.27
CA ASP A 258 -2.84 -3.45 -12.42
C ASP A 258 -2.46 -4.94 -12.53
N ALA A 259 -3.29 -5.80 -11.94
CA ALA A 259 -3.06 -7.24 -11.92
C ALA A 259 -3.60 -7.94 -13.20
N ASN A 260 -3.56 -9.27 -13.18
CA ASN A 260 -4.11 -10.09 -14.25
C ASN A 260 -5.46 -9.58 -14.72
N GLY A 261 -5.65 -9.50 -16.03
CA GLY A 261 -6.91 -9.05 -16.60
C GLY A 261 -6.84 -8.94 -18.11
N THR A 262 -7.99 -8.72 -18.70
CA THR A 262 -8.08 -8.48 -20.14
C THR A 262 -7.27 -7.25 -20.53
N PHE A 263 -6.34 -7.42 -21.45
CA PHE A 263 -5.68 -6.33 -22.16
C PHE A 263 -6.08 -6.37 -23.63
N ASP A 264 -6.70 -5.28 -24.13
CA ASP A 264 -7.04 -5.20 -25.56
C ASP A 264 -5.83 -4.73 -26.36
N THR A 265 -5.30 -5.62 -27.18
CA THR A 265 -4.14 -5.35 -28.04
C THR A 265 -4.47 -4.54 -29.29
N THR A 266 -5.75 -4.33 -29.58
CA THR A 266 -6.21 -3.44 -30.66
C THR A 266 -6.19 -2.00 -30.14
N LEU A 267 -5.34 -1.17 -30.70
CA LEU A 267 -5.16 0.20 -30.22
C LEU A 267 -5.92 1.21 -31.09
N ASP A 268 -6.39 2.26 -30.44
CA ASP A 268 -6.94 3.44 -31.13
C ASP A 268 -5.82 4.30 -31.79
N ALA A 269 -6.19 5.36 -32.47
CA ALA A 269 -5.26 6.26 -33.16
C ALA A 269 -4.28 7.00 -32.19
N LYS A 270 -4.58 7.00 -30.86
CA LYS A 270 -3.73 7.60 -29.84
C LYS A 270 -2.88 6.54 -29.11
N GLY A 271 -3.00 5.26 -29.51
CA GLY A 271 -2.28 4.15 -28.91
C GLY A 271 -2.87 3.66 -27.59
N PHE A 272 -4.15 3.85 -27.34
CA PHE A 272 -4.86 3.28 -26.19
C PHE A 272 -5.67 2.04 -26.61
N PRO A 273 -5.84 1.03 -25.73
CA PRO A 273 -6.74 -0.09 -25.95
C PRO A 273 -8.12 0.37 -26.39
N SER A 274 -8.59 -0.13 -27.55
CA SER A 274 -9.83 0.33 -28.22
C SER A 274 -11.09 0.00 -27.42
N GLN A 275 -11.02 -1.07 -26.58
CA GLN A 275 -12.08 -1.47 -25.67
C GLN A 275 -11.88 -0.93 -24.24
N HIS A 276 -10.84 -0.13 -24.00
CA HIS A 276 -10.48 0.40 -22.69
C HIS A 276 -10.16 -0.65 -21.62
N ASP A 277 -9.73 -1.84 -22.03
CA ASP A 277 -9.28 -2.92 -21.15
C ASP A 277 -7.76 -2.88 -20.99
N PHE A 278 -7.28 -2.59 -19.77
CA PHE A 278 -5.89 -2.30 -19.45
C PHE A 278 -5.24 -3.32 -18.50
N GLY A 279 -5.78 -4.54 -18.39
CA GLY A 279 -5.25 -5.56 -17.46
C GLY A 279 -3.73 -5.74 -17.58
N ASN A 280 -3.06 -6.04 -16.49
CA ASN A 280 -1.62 -6.25 -16.39
C ASN A 280 -0.78 -5.08 -16.95
N SER A 281 -1.06 -3.87 -16.49
CA SER A 281 -0.40 -2.65 -16.96
C SER A 281 0.07 -1.76 -15.83
N PHE A 282 1.06 -0.92 -16.08
CA PHE A 282 1.42 0.23 -15.24
C PHE A 282 0.59 1.43 -15.70
N LEU A 283 -0.31 1.92 -14.86
CA LEU A 283 -1.28 2.93 -15.23
C LEU A 283 -0.96 4.30 -14.61
N LYS A 284 -1.22 5.35 -15.39
CA LYS A 284 -1.27 6.74 -14.96
C LYS A 284 -2.69 7.26 -15.15
N LEU A 285 -3.33 7.71 -14.08
CA LEU A 285 -4.64 8.33 -14.15
C LEU A 285 -4.55 9.85 -13.98
N SER A 286 -5.35 10.57 -14.76
CA SER A 286 -5.64 11.99 -14.52
C SER A 286 -6.87 12.12 -13.61
N THR A 287 -6.78 13.05 -12.65
CA THR A 287 -7.90 13.37 -11.74
C THR A 287 -8.49 14.75 -11.99
N SER A 288 -8.03 15.49 -12.99
CA SER A 288 -8.32 16.92 -13.18
C SER A 288 -9.80 17.24 -13.41
N ALA A 289 -10.49 16.47 -14.25
CA ALA A 289 -11.92 16.62 -14.49
C ALA A 289 -12.69 15.36 -14.11
N SER A 290 -12.62 14.33 -14.93
CA SER A 290 -13.04 12.98 -14.63
C SER A 290 -11.83 12.11 -14.34
N LEU A 291 -12.03 10.95 -13.70
CA LEU A 291 -10.97 9.96 -13.54
C LEU A 291 -10.81 9.20 -14.87
N THR A 292 -9.65 9.30 -15.48
CA THR A 292 -9.36 8.68 -16.80
C THR A 292 -7.94 8.15 -16.86
N VAL A 293 -7.70 7.10 -17.65
CA VAL A 293 -6.35 6.67 -17.99
C VAL A 293 -5.71 7.75 -18.88
N ALA A 294 -4.70 8.43 -18.37
CA ALA A 294 -3.99 9.52 -19.05
C ALA A 294 -2.82 8.99 -19.87
N ASP A 295 -2.16 7.93 -19.38
CA ASP A 295 -1.08 7.22 -20.06
C ASP A 295 -0.91 5.84 -19.41
N TYR A 296 -0.12 4.97 -20.03
CA TYR A 296 0.15 3.65 -19.50
C TYR A 296 1.42 3.04 -20.12
N PHE A 297 1.92 1.99 -19.47
CA PHE A 297 2.89 1.05 -20.05
C PHE A 297 2.35 -0.37 -19.89
N ALA A 298 2.41 -1.16 -20.94
CA ALA A 298 2.15 -2.60 -20.89
C ALA A 298 3.29 -3.33 -21.62
N MET A 299 3.77 -4.40 -21.02
CA MET A 299 4.83 -5.24 -21.58
C MET A 299 4.36 -5.87 -22.91
N SER A 300 5.29 -6.12 -23.82
CA SER A 300 4.99 -6.81 -25.09
C SER A 300 4.38 -8.19 -24.87
N GLY A 301 4.72 -8.84 -23.74
CA GLY A 301 4.19 -10.12 -23.27
C GLY A 301 2.96 -10.05 -22.37
N THR A 302 2.38 -8.88 -22.11
CA THR A 302 1.38 -8.66 -21.03
C THR A 302 0.22 -9.66 -21.04
N VAL A 303 -0.31 -10.02 -22.21
CA VAL A 303 -1.42 -11.01 -22.34
C VAL A 303 -0.97 -12.41 -21.92
N ALA A 304 0.23 -12.83 -22.34
CA ALA A 304 0.75 -14.14 -21.97
C ALA A 304 1.08 -14.24 -20.49
N GLU A 305 1.63 -13.18 -19.92
CA GLU A 305 1.95 -13.06 -18.49
C GLU A 305 0.68 -13.07 -17.63
N SER A 306 -0.33 -12.30 -18.01
CA SER A 306 -1.64 -12.29 -17.36
C SER A 306 -2.27 -13.69 -17.33
N ASN A 307 -2.26 -14.40 -18.47
CA ASN A 307 -2.78 -15.77 -18.57
C ASN A 307 -1.97 -16.80 -17.76
N ALA A 308 -0.72 -16.51 -17.45
CA ALA A 308 0.18 -17.36 -16.67
C ALA A 308 0.25 -17.00 -15.17
N ASP A 309 -0.58 -16.07 -14.71
CA ASP A 309 -0.54 -15.53 -13.34
C ASP A 309 0.83 -14.91 -12.99
N VAL A 310 1.43 -14.20 -13.95
CA VAL A 310 2.71 -13.50 -13.80
C VAL A 310 2.49 -11.98 -13.85
N ASP A 311 1.45 -11.52 -13.15
CA ASP A 311 1.00 -10.13 -13.18
C ASP A 311 1.98 -9.14 -12.56
N LEU A 312 1.97 -7.94 -13.13
CA LEU A 312 2.67 -6.77 -12.64
C LEU A 312 2.05 -6.24 -11.32
N GLY A 313 0.73 -6.36 -11.19
CA GLY A 313 -0.05 -5.82 -10.08
C GLY A 313 0.13 -6.49 -8.73
N SER A 314 0.99 -7.51 -8.62
CA SER A 314 1.38 -8.07 -7.31
C SER A 314 2.25 -7.11 -6.49
N GLY A 315 3.03 -6.24 -7.12
CA GLY A 315 3.84 -5.23 -6.47
C GLY A 315 3.21 -3.85 -6.44
N GLY A 316 3.87 -2.91 -5.77
CA GLY A 316 3.49 -1.50 -5.74
C GLY A 316 4.41 -0.62 -6.57
N ALA A 317 3.95 0.59 -6.89
CA ALA A 317 4.71 1.59 -7.63
C ALA A 317 5.01 2.82 -6.78
N ILE A 318 6.20 3.41 -6.95
CA ILE A 318 6.58 4.69 -6.34
C ILE A 318 6.80 5.75 -7.40
N VAL A 319 6.51 6.99 -7.05
CA VAL A 319 6.86 8.18 -7.83
C VAL A 319 8.19 8.71 -7.30
N LEU A 320 9.20 8.78 -8.17
CA LEU A 320 10.50 9.35 -7.81
C LEU A 320 10.46 10.88 -7.86
N PRO A 321 11.31 11.57 -7.07
CA PRO A 321 11.54 12.98 -7.26
C PRO A 321 12.11 13.25 -8.66
N ASP A 322 12.07 14.49 -9.10
CA ASP A 322 12.67 14.89 -10.37
C ASP A 322 14.18 14.60 -10.36
N LEU A 323 14.65 13.90 -11.38
CA LEU A 323 16.04 13.47 -11.54
C LEU A 323 16.68 14.16 -12.73
N THR A 324 17.88 14.68 -12.57
CA THR A 324 18.61 15.33 -13.66
C THR A 324 19.73 14.43 -14.14
N ASP A 325 19.84 14.25 -15.46
CA ASP A 325 20.93 13.51 -16.10
C ASP A 325 22.18 14.38 -16.29
N ASP A 326 23.28 13.77 -16.73
CA ASP A 326 24.56 14.46 -16.96
C ASP A 326 24.46 15.50 -18.09
N GLY A 327 23.43 15.40 -18.94
CA GLY A 327 23.13 16.41 -19.99
C GLY A 327 22.34 17.61 -19.48
N GLY A 328 21.93 17.59 -18.20
CA GLY A 328 21.09 18.62 -17.59
C GLY A 328 19.60 18.48 -17.88
N GLN A 329 19.15 17.36 -18.49
CA GLN A 329 17.74 17.09 -18.72
C GLN A 329 17.09 16.54 -17.44
N THR A 330 15.93 17.09 -17.08
CA THR A 330 15.12 16.60 -15.96
C THR A 330 14.18 15.50 -16.42
N HIS A 331 14.17 14.39 -15.68
CA HIS A 331 13.32 13.22 -15.88
C HIS A 331 12.35 13.06 -14.72
N GLN A 332 11.10 12.79 -15.05
CA GLN A 332 10.03 12.53 -14.09
C GLN A 332 9.66 11.05 -14.15
N LEU A 333 10.15 10.27 -13.21
CA LEU A 333 10.10 8.82 -13.28
C LEU A 333 9.18 8.20 -12.22
N ALA A 334 8.65 7.03 -12.52
CA ALA A 334 8.02 6.13 -11.56
C ALA A 334 8.60 4.72 -11.73
N VAL A 335 8.60 3.94 -10.64
CA VAL A 335 9.23 2.61 -10.59
C VAL A 335 8.26 1.60 -10.03
N GLY A 336 8.16 0.43 -10.65
CA GLY A 336 7.35 -0.69 -10.20
C GLY A 336 7.96 -2.04 -10.61
N ALA A 337 7.50 -3.12 -9.99
CA ALA A 337 7.89 -4.50 -10.31
C ALA A 337 6.80 -5.47 -9.84
N GLY A 338 6.64 -6.60 -10.52
CA GLY A 338 5.63 -7.61 -10.24
C GLY A 338 6.17 -9.04 -10.19
N LYS A 339 5.31 -10.02 -10.50
CA LYS A 339 5.66 -11.45 -10.49
C LYS A 339 6.64 -11.83 -11.58
N ASP A 340 6.74 -11.05 -12.64
CA ASP A 340 7.68 -11.24 -13.77
C ASP A 340 9.15 -10.98 -13.40
N ARG A 341 9.41 -10.42 -12.20
CA ARG A 341 10.78 -10.25 -11.64
C ARG A 341 11.60 -9.17 -12.31
N VAL A 342 10.97 -8.29 -13.08
CA VAL A 342 11.58 -7.16 -13.78
C VAL A 342 11.30 -5.87 -13.02
N ILE A 343 12.29 -4.98 -12.90
CA ILE A 343 12.03 -3.62 -12.45
C ILE A 343 11.75 -2.75 -13.67
N TYR A 344 10.60 -2.12 -13.69
CA TYR A 344 10.16 -1.18 -14.71
C TYR A 344 10.30 0.26 -14.23
N VAL A 345 10.98 1.08 -15.02
CA VAL A 345 11.09 2.53 -14.82
C VAL A 345 10.40 3.23 -15.97
N VAL A 346 9.31 3.89 -15.69
CA VAL A 346 8.54 4.62 -16.70
C VAL A 346 8.82 6.13 -16.62
N ASP A 347 8.90 6.81 -17.76
CA ASP A 347 8.81 8.26 -17.81
C ASP A 347 7.36 8.68 -17.66
N ARG A 348 7.03 9.45 -16.61
CA ARG A 348 5.66 9.89 -16.31
C ARG A 348 5.07 10.82 -17.37
N ASN A 349 5.89 11.38 -18.28
CA ASN A 349 5.44 12.23 -19.39
C ASN A 349 5.18 11.43 -20.68
N ALA A 350 5.76 10.22 -20.80
CA ALA A 350 5.58 9.33 -21.95
C ALA A 350 5.88 7.89 -21.48
N MET A 351 4.87 7.21 -20.95
CA MET A 351 5.06 5.89 -20.30
C MET A 351 5.41 4.78 -21.29
N GLY A 352 5.16 4.98 -22.59
CA GLY A 352 5.58 4.06 -23.63
C GLY A 352 4.45 3.29 -24.30
N LYS A 353 3.34 3.07 -23.58
CA LYS A 353 2.15 2.35 -24.04
C LYS A 353 2.45 0.87 -24.39
N PHE A 354 1.63 0.25 -25.20
CA PHE A 354 1.82 -1.11 -25.64
C PHE A 354 2.47 -1.16 -27.03
N ASN A 355 3.48 -2.02 -27.18
CA ASN A 355 4.08 -2.37 -28.46
C ASN A 355 4.28 -3.90 -28.51
N PRO A 356 3.62 -4.63 -29.44
CA PRO A 356 3.68 -6.10 -29.46
C PRO A 356 5.07 -6.66 -29.82
N SER A 357 6.00 -5.84 -30.29
CA SER A 357 7.31 -6.28 -30.79
C SER A 357 8.43 -6.12 -29.76
N ALA A 358 8.31 -5.19 -28.85
CA ALA A 358 9.32 -4.89 -27.82
C ALA A 358 8.76 -3.91 -26.79
N ASP A 359 9.28 -3.95 -25.59
CA ASP A 359 8.89 -3.02 -24.53
C ASP A 359 9.39 -1.61 -24.84
N ASN A 360 8.45 -0.67 -24.98
CA ASN A 360 8.75 0.72 -25.22
C ASN A 360 8.76 1.47 -23.90
N ILE A 361 9.87 1.37 -23.17
CA ILE A 361 9.98 1.87 -21.80
C ILE A 361 11.26 2.69 -21.58
N TYR A 362 11.24 3.58 -20.60
CA TYR A 362 12.42 4.37 -20.23
C TYR A 362 13.61 3.51 -19.81
N GLN A 363 13.35 2.52 -18.93
CA GLN A 363 14.33 1.51 -18.52
C GLN A 363 13.62 0.30 -17.95
N GLU A 364 14.15 -0.89 -18.25
CA GLU A 364 13.80 -2.14 -17.58
C GLU A 364 15.07 -2.83 -17.06
N ILE A 365 14.92 -3.60 -15.99
CA ILE A 365 16.02 -4.39 -15.40
C ILE A 365 15.52 -5.83 -15.25
N PRO A 366 15.64 -6.64 -16.30
CA PRO A 366 15.25 -8.05 -16.27
C PRO A 366 16.21 -8.84 -15.37
N GLY A 367 15.67 -9.86 -14.70
CA GLY A 367 16.46 -10.71 -13.80
C GLY A 367 16.97 -10.00 -12.53
N ALA A 368 16.38 -8.86 -12.18
CA ALA A 368 16.68 -8.17 -10.91
C ALA A 368 16.44 -9.08 -9.72
N PHE A 369 15.46 -9.99 -9.82
CA PHE A 369 15.06 -10.92 -8.77
C PHE A 369 14.99 -12.36 -9.29
N THR A 370 15.03 -13.33 -8.37
CA THR A 370 14.88 -14.77 -8.68
C THR A 370 13.44 -15.25 -8.56
N ASP A 371 12.58 -14.47 -7.91
CA ASP A 371 11.15 -14.74 -7.71
C ASP A 371 10.36 -13.43 -7.70
N GLY A 372 9.03 -13.51 -7.68
CA GLY A 372 8.12 -12.39 -7.85
C GLY A 372 8.23 -11.32 -6.75
N VAL A 373 7.79 -10.11 -7.09
CA VAL A 373 7.72 -8.97 -6.18
C VAL A 373 6.29 -8.80 -5.70
N PHE A 374 6.08 -8.87 -4.38
CA PHE A 374 4.81 -8.64 -3.68
C PHE A 374 5.00 -7.54 -2.64
N SER A 375 5.77 -6.54 -2.97
CA SER A 375 6.18 -5.46 -2.07
C SER A 375 6.20 -4.14 -2.81
N MET A 376 6.21 -3.05 -2.06
CA MET A 376 6.51 -1.72 -2.59
C MET A 376 7.99 -1.43 -2.35
N PRO A 377 8.72 -0.84 -3.30
CA PRO A 377 10.08 -0.38 -3.03
C PRO A 377 10.06 0.84 -2.10
N ALA A 378 11.19 1.08 -1.41
CA ALA A 378 11.44 2.36 -0.76
C ALA A 378 12.49 3.16 -1.53
N PHE A 379 12.41 4.49 -1.43
CA PHE A 379 13.37 5.40 -2.04
C PHE A 379 14.03 6.30 -0.98
N PHE A 380 15.35 6.33 -0.99
CA PHE A 380 16.11 7.24 -0.13
C PHE A 380 17.45 7.59 -0.77
N ASN A 381 17.78 8.88 -0.77
CA ASN A 381 19.09 9.40 -1.17
C ASN A 381 19.59 8.78 -2.50
N ASN A 382 18.81 8.94 -3.57
CA ASN A 382 19.07 8.39 -4.90
C ASN A 382 19.29 6.85 -4.94
N THR A 383 18.61 6.12 -4.06
CA THR A 383 18.66 4.64 -4.04
C THR A 383 17.27 4.07 -3.88
N VAL A 384 16.94 3.06 -4.68
CA VAL A 384 15.70 2.28 -4.59
C VAL A 384 15.99 0.95 -3.91
N TYR A 385 15.20 0.60 -2.90
CA TYR A 385 15.35 -0.61 -2.11
C TYR A 385 14.19 -1.56 -2.38
N TYR A 386 14.46 -2.80 -2.75
CA TYR A 386 13.45 -3.83 -3.06
C TYR A 386 13.64 -5.11 -2.25
N GLY A 387 12.53 -5.71 -1.79
CA GLY A 387 12.50 -7.00 -1.10
C GLY A 387 11.55 -8.00 -1.78
N ALA A 388 12.02 -8.74 -2.79
CA ALA A 388 11.25 -9.78 -3.49
C ALA A 388 11.19 -11.10 -2.70
N VAL A 389 10.29 -12.00 -3.09
CA VAL A 389 10.14 -13.34 -2.48
C VAL A 389 11.42 -14.16 -2.59
N GLY A 390 11.84 -14.77 -1.49
CA GLY A 390 13.04 -15.63 -1.44
C GLY A 390 14.35 -14.89 -1.74
N ASN A 391 14.30 -13.56 -1.88
CA ASN A 391 15.48 -12.73 -2.15
C ASN A 391 15.92 -11.95 -0.91
N THR A 392 17.19 -11.52 -0.95
CA THR A 392 17.69 -10.47 -0.07
C THR A 392 17.05 -9.13 -0.45
N ILE A 393 16.93 -8.20 0.50
CA ILE A 393 16.65 -6.79 0.13
C ILE A 393 17.88 -6.26 -0.62
N LYS A 394 17.64 -5.62 -1.75
CA LYS A 394 18.66 -5.09 -2.65
C LYS A 394 18.53 -3.59 -2.79
N ALA A 395 19.67 -2.89 -2.82
CA ALA A 395 19.78 -1.44 -3.01
C ALA A 395 20.27 -1.14 -4.43
N PHE A 396 19.45 -0.43 -5.21
CA PHE A 396 19.75 -0.02 -6.59
C PHE A 396 19.96 1.50 -6.63
N PRO A 397 21.22 1.99 -6.67
CA PRO A 397 21.49 3.42 -6.77
C PRO A 397 21.05 3.98 -8.12
N ILE A 398 20.71 5.27 -8.10
CA ILE A 398 20.36 6.04 -9.29
C ILE A 398 21.53 6.98 -9.61
N SER A 399 21.99 6.94 -10.84
CA SER A 399 22.93 7.90 -11.41
C SER A 399 22.51 8.24 -12.82
N ASN A 400 22.75 9.47 -13.24
CA ASN A 400 22.38 9.93 -14.58
C ASN A 400 20.90 9.60 -14.93
N ALA A 401 20.01 9.81 -13.96
CA ALA A 401 18.57 9.47 -14.01
C ALA A 401 18.25 8.00 -14.36
N LYS A 402 19.19 7.07 -14.21
CA LYS A 402 19.00 5.62 -14.43
C LYS A 402 19.27 4.84 -13.15
N LEU A 403 18.47 3.80 -12.90
CA LEU A 403 18.75 2.80 -11.88
C LEU A 403 19.95 1.94 -12.34
N ALA A 404 20.83 1.63 -11.39
CA ALA A 404 21.88 0.64 -11.64
C ALA A 404 21.23 -0.73 -11.94
N THR A 405 21.78 -1.45 -12.93
CA THR A 405 21.29 -2.78 -13.31
C THR A 405 21.68 -3.88 -12.31
N THR A 406 22.62 -3.57 -11.42
CA THR A 406 23.06 -4.45 -10.32
C THR A 406 23.00 -3.70 -9.00
N ALA A 407 22.57 -4.41 -7.95
CA ALA A 407 22.52 -3.82 -6.62
C ALA A 407 23.90 -3.48 -6.08
N SER A 408 24.06 -2.30 -5.47
CA SER A 408 25.29 -1.86 -4.81
C SER A 408 25.53 -2.58 -3.47
N SER A 409 24.45 -2.96 -2.79
CA SER A 409 24.48 -3.74 -1.57
C SER A 409 23.21 -4.58 -1.42
N LYS A 410 23.26 -5.60 -0.56
CA LYS A 410 22.14 -6.48 -0.26
C LYS A 410 22.22 -6.99 1.17
N THR A 411 21.08 -7.38 1.76
CA THR A 411 21.04 -8.01 3.08
C THR A 411 21.70 -9.39 3.10
N GLY A 412 22.13 -9.83 4.27
CA GLY A 412 22.74 -11.16 4.44
C GLY A 412 21.70 -12.29 4.42
N ASN A 413 20.45 -12.02 4.83
CA ASN A 413 19.35 -12.99 4.84
C ASN A 413 18.40 -12.73 3.66
N ALA A 414 17.73 -13.79 3.23
CA ALA A 414 16.61 -13.73 2.28
C ALA A 414 15.29 -13.67 3.05
N PHE A 415 14.26 -13.09 2.42
CA PHE A 415 12.91 -12.96 2.98
C PHE A 415 11.99 -13.98 2.30
N PRO A 416 11.40 -14.93 3.07
CA PRO A 416 10.45 -15.89 2.51
C PRO A 416 9.18 -15.16 1.97
N TYR A 417 8.27 -15.94 1.36
CA TYR A 417 7.00 -15.36 0.88
C TYR A 417 6.28 -14.56 1.98
N PRO A 418 5.85 -13.35 1.71
CA PRO A 418 5.75 -12.67 0.40
C PRO A 418 6.96 -11.78 0.03
N GLY A 419 8.12 -11.94 0.62
CA GLY A 419 9.21 -10.99 0.59
C GLY A 419 9.05 -9.96 1.70
N ALA A 420 9.55 -8.75 1.52
CA ALA A 420 9.41 -7.67 2.49
C ALA A 420 9.24 -6.31 1.82
N THR A 421 8.35 -5.48 2.35
CA THR A 421 8.27 -4.06 2.01
C THR A 421 9.21 -3.28 2.93
N PRO A 422 10.29 -2.69 2.40
CA PRO A 422 11.23 -1.90 3.20
C PRO A 422 10.62 -0.55 3.58
N SER A 423 10.89 -0.09 4.81
CA SER A 423 10.65 1.28 5.26
C SER A 423 11.96 1.90 5.71
N ILE A 424 12.10 3.22 5.59
CA ILE A 424 13.33 3.91 5.92
C ILE A 424 13.06 4.97 6.99
N SER A 425 13.94 5.02 7.99
CA SER A 425 14.02 6.13 8.93
C SER A 425 15.35 6.86 8.79
N ALA A 426 15.34 8.19 8.76
CA ALA A 426 16.52 9.02 8.65
C ALA A 426 16.30 10.40 9.27
N ASN A 427 17.39 11.09 9.61
CA ASN A 427 17.40 12.52 9.92
C ASN A 427 17.93 13.28 8.70
N GLY A 428 17.02 13.76 7.85
CA GLY A 428 17.38 14.28 6.53
C GLY A 428 18.04 13.18 5.70
N THR A 429 19.32 13.36 5.36
CA THR A 429 20.13 12.35 4.63
C THR A 429 21.06 11.55 5.54
N SER A 430 20.95 11.69 6.85
CA SER A 430 21.86 11.09 7.84
C SER A 430 21.20 10.03 8.67
N ASN A 431 21.99 9.11 9.22
CA ASN A 431 21.56 8.07 10.16
C ASN A 431 20.46 7.15 9.61
N ALA A 432 20.48 6.89 8.32
CA ALA A 432 19.42 6.14 7.65
C ALA A 432 19.48 4.64 7.98
N ILE A 433 18.32 4.09 8.33
CA ILE A 433 18.10 2.67 8.64
C ILE A 433 17.01 2.13 7.73
N VAL A 434 17.25 0.99 7.10
CA VAL A 434 16.25 0.21 6.36
C VAL A 434 15.64 -0.81 7.30
N TRP A 435 14.33 -0.78 7.44
CA TRP A 435 13.54 -1.67 8.28
C TRP A 435 12.71 -2.62 7.41
N ALA A 436 12.60 -3.87 7.85
CA ALA A 436 11.78 -4.87 7.17
C ALA A 436 11.25 -5.92 8.15
N VAL A 437 10.10 -6.50 7.83
CA VAL A 437 9.51 -7.60 8.59
C VAL A 437 9.63 -8.88 7.77
N GLU A 438 10.22 -9.91 8.36
CA GLU A 438 10.25 -11.26 7.82
C GLU A 438 8.99 -12.02 8.25
N ASN A 439 8.22 -12.50 7.27
CA ASN A 439 7.02 -13.30 7.49
C ASN A 439 7.40 -14.75 7.82
N SER A 440 7.79 -14.98 9.05
CA SER A 440 8.15 -16.29 9.60
C SER A 440 7.36 -16.58 10.89
N SER A 441 7.61 -17.72 11.52
CA SER A 441 6.97 -18.06 12.80
C SER A 441 8.05 -18.55 13.79
N PRO A 442 8.45 -17.67 14.74
CA PRO A 442 8.03 -16.29 14.96
C PRO A 442 8.48 -15.35 13.85
N ALA A 443 7.74 -14.24 13.66
CA ALA A 443 8.13 -13.15 12.76
C ALA A 443 9.37 -12.41 13.28
N VAL A 444 10.15 -11.84 12.37
CA VAL A 444 11.37 -11.11 12.73
C VAL A 444 11.35 -9.70 12.16
N LEU A 445 11.51 -8.71 13.04
CA LEU A 445 11.81 -7.34 12.63
C LEU A 445 13.31 -7.19 12.41
N HIS A 446 13.72 -6.70 11.25
CA HIS A 446 15.10 -6.44 10.89
C HIS A 446 15.38 -4.95 10.73
N ALA A 447 16.61 -4.55 11.05
CA ALA A 447 17.15 -3.22 10.79
C ALA A 447 18.53 -3.32 10.15
N TYR A 448 18.76 -2.57 9.07
CA TYR A 448 20.02 -2.54 8.33
C TYR A 448 20.51 -1.11 8.13
N ASP A 449 21.81 -0.93 8.05
CA ASP A 449 22.39 0.33 7.63
C ASP A 449 22.03 0.61 6.16
N ALA A 450 21.36 1.72 5.90
CA ALA A 450 20.94 2.06 4.55
C ALA A 450 22.11 2.33 3.58
N ALA A 451 23.29 2.71 4.10
CA ALA A 451 24.48 2.89 3.28
C ALA A 451 25.08 1.56 2.82
N ASN A 452 24.88 0.49 3.58
CA ASN A 452 25.36 -0.86 3.26
C ASN A 452 24.48 -1.91 3.91
N LEU A 453 23.56 -2.50 3.16
CA LEU A 453 22.60 -3.51 3.65
C LEU A 453 23.27 -4.80 4.20
N ALA A 454 24.52 -5.07 3.89
CA ALA A 454 25.25 -6.19 4.50
C ALA A 454 25.49 -5.98 6.01
N ASN A 455 25.39 -4.73 6.47
CA ASN A 455 25.52 -4.37 7.87
C ASN A 455 24.15 -4.42 8.56
N GLN A 456 23.79 -5.59 9.12
CA GLN A 456 22.61 -5.74 9.95
C GLN A 456 22.87 -5.14 11.34
N LEU A 457 22.09 -4.14 11.71
CA LEU A 457 22.17 -3.44 12.99
C LEU A 457 21.43 -4.21 14.09
N TYR A 458 20.28 -4.78 13.75
CA TYR A 458 19.40 -5.46 14.68
C TYR A 458 18.50 -6.48 13.98
N ASN A 459 18.15 -7.55 14.67
CA ASN A 459 16.96 -8.32 14.41
C ASN A 459 16.32 -8.79 15.74
N SER A 460 14.99 -8.97 15.75
CA SER A 460 14.22 -9.26 16.97
C SER A 460 14.44 -10.69 17.53
N SER A 461 15.14 -11.57 16.80
CA SER A 461 15.49 -12.91 17.27
C SER A 461 16.81 -12.97 18.06
N GLN A 462 17.60 -11.88 18.07
CA GLN A 462 18.91 -11.83 18.74
C GLN A 462 18.84 -11.69 20.26
N ALA A 463 17.73 -11.13 20.77
CA ALA A 463 17.61 -10.88 22.21
C ALA A 463 17.47 -12.19 23.00
N SER A 464 18.20 -12.29 24.11
CA SER A 464 18.11 -13.45 25.01
C SER A 464 16.71 -13.57 25.64
N GLY A 465 16.29 -14.78 25.96
CA GLY A 465 14.99 -15.04 26.60
C GLY A 465 13.78 -14.69 25.74
N SER A 466 13.95 -14.62 24.42
CA SER A 466 12.87 -14.28 23.48
C SER A 466 12.18 -12.92 23.76
N ARG A 467 12.91 -11.99 24.39
CA ARG A 467 12.38 -10.66 24.82
C ARG A 467 11.63 -9.95 23.69
N ASP A 468 12.17 -10.00 22.49
CA ASP A 468 11.69 -9.19 21.35
C ASP A 468 10.76 -9.97 20.39
N GLN A 469 10.36 -11.20 20.78
CA GLN A 469 9.36 -11.95 19.99
C GLN A 469 7.99 -11.28 20.04
N PHE A 470 7.29 -11.30 18.90
CA PHE A 470 5.97 -10.64 18.74
C PHE A 470 4.93 -11.51 18.02
N GLY A 471 5.14 -12.82 17.99
CA GLY A 471 4.19 -13.80 17.43
C GLY A 471 4.54 -14.23 16.00
N ALA A 472 3.60 -14.91 15.35
CA ALA A 472 3.72 -15.34 13.97
C ALA A 472 3.64 -14.17 13.01
N GLY A 473 4.28 -14.30 11.85
CA GLY A 473 4.22 -13.31 10.79
C GLY A 473 2.81 -13.15 10.23
N ASN A 474 2.56 -11.96 9.75
CA ASN A 474 1.41 -11.60 8.96
C ASN A 474 1.91 -11.15 7.57
N LYS A 475 1.21 -11.55 6.49
CA LYS A 475 1.62 -11.23 5.12
C LYS A 475 1.46 -9.73 4.84
N PHE A 476 2.38 -9.19 4.02
CA PHE A 476 2.31 -7.84 3.46
C PHE A 476 2.43 -6.70 4.48
N ILE A 477 2.98 -6.99 5.67
CA ILE A 477 3.14 -5.98 6.72
C ILE A 477 4.31 -5.05 6.40
N THR A 478 4.02 -3.76 6.49
CA THR A 478 5.00 -2.68 6.35
C THR A 478 5.29 -2.08 7.73
N PRO A 479 6.52 -2.12 8.23
CA PRO A 479 6.86 -1.49 9.50
C PRO A 479 6.76 0.03 9.37
N MET A 480 6.14 0.69 10.34
CA MET A 480 6.05 2.15 10.41
C MET A 480 6.99 2.68 11.49
N ILE A 481 7.88 3.60 11.13
CA ILE A 481 8.84 4.21 12.04
C ILE A 481 8.48 5.67 12.25
N VAL A 482 8.27 6.08 13.49
CA VAL A 482 7.99 7.47 13.86
C VAL A 482 8.28 7.72 15.33
N ASN A 483 8.82 8.90 15.63
CA ASN A 483 9.05 9.39 17.00
C ASN A 483 9.81 8.38 17.88
N GLY A 484 10.90 7.82 17.37
CA GLY A 484 11.76 6.89 18.09
C GLY A 484 11.19 5.50 18.29
N LYS A 485 10.10 5.13 17.60
CA LYS A 485 9.45 3.82 17.71
C LYS A 485 9.23 3.19 16.36
N VAL A 486 9.18 1.85 16.36
CA VAL A 486 8.79 1.03 15.20
C VAL A 486 7.52 0.26 15.55
N TYR A 487 6.50 0.40 14.72
CA TYR A 487 5.19 -0.24 14.88
C TYR A 487 5.01 -1.31 13.81
N VAL A 488 4.65 -2.52 14.24
CA VAL A 488 4.49 -3.69 13.37
C VAL A 488 3.12 -4.32 13.60
N GLY A 489 2.27 -4.36 12.58
CA GLY A 489 0.98 -5.05 12.62
C GLY A 489 1.17 -6.57 12.78
N THR A 490 0.29 -7.20 13.57
CA THR A 490 0.31 -8.64 13.88
C THR A 490 -1.09 -9.24 13.80
N ALA A 491 -1.21 -10.52 14.07
CA ALA A 491 -2.50 -11.22 14.08
C ALA A 491 -3.47 -10.78 15.20
N SER A 492 -3.02 -9.97 16.20
CA SER A 492 -3.85 -9.61 17.36
C SER A 492 -3.52 -8.23 17.93
N GLY A 493 -2.80 -7.40 17.20
CA GLY A 493 -2.41 -6.09 17.67
C GLY A 493 -1.21 -5.51 16.95
N VAL A 494 -0.56 -4.54 17.58
CA VAL A 494 0.64 -3.87 17.08
C VAL A 494 1.79 -4.10 18.06
N ALA A 495 2.85 -4.71 17.58
CA ALA A 495 4.11 -4.79 18.33
C ALA A 495 4.85 -3.46 18.24
N VAL A 496 5.35 -2.96 19.36
CA VAL A 496 6.03 -1.68 19.47
C VAL A 496 7.47 -1.90 19.89
N PHE A 497 8.39 -1.40 19.08
CA PHE A 497 9.82 -1.43 19.36
C PHE A 497 10.37 -0.02 19.55
N GLY A 498 11.42 0.10 20.36
CA GLY A 498 12.05 1.39 20.67
C GLY A 498 13.31 1.21 21.46
N LEU A 499 13.91 2.34 21.90
CA LEU A 499 15.07 2.27 22.80
C LEU A 499 14.65 1.68 24.15
N LEU A 500 15.46 0.78 24.66
CA LEU A 500 15.28 0.17 25.97
C LEU A 500 15.65 1.18 27.07
N PRO A 501 14.98 1.12 28.25
CA PRO A 501 15.27 1.99 29.38
C PRO A 501 16.68 1.79 29.95
#